data_ea5fd536d3c448d0c5db33493a004565
#
_entry.id   ea5fd536d3c448d0c5db33493a004565
#
_cell.length_a   1.000
_cell.length_b   1.000
_cell.length_c   1.000
_cell.angle_alpha   90.00
_cell.angle_beta   90.00
_cell.angle_gamma   90.00
#
_symmetry.space_group_name_H-M   'P 1'
#
loop_
_entity.id
_entity.type
_entity.pdbx_description
1 polymer ?
#
loop_
_entity_poly.entity_id
_entity_poly.type
_entity_poly.pdbx_seq_one_letter_code
_entity_poly.pdbx_strand_id
1 'polypeptide(L)'
;MIEDFIDALRNFARSKVRTFLSLLGVIIGVASVIVITSIGSSSTKKIQSTFGSSGLDLVYISSGMMRRSRDAVTLKFDEPFRRDIFNNIKNVKKVWYKNSMSATVSYGETSVSYSATAIETGYLEMCNIELDYGSYFSVTDDYVGAQKMIIGSEVASALFPDGNAVGKNVLVMSGSVPFSFKIIGVLKEQSSGMESATTGIYVPRGFYSKKITPNPSADTVILQAVSPEQCTAIVNDATSYCAEKSGTSGSVRVSSMQTMIDQMNSISSTLSLMLSGIAAISLLVGGIGIMNIMIVTVTERKQEIGIRKALGASPFAICRQFLVESASITLLGGIFGIILGIGLSFAVEYVRGLPFSIQLSACFIAFCFSVLVGIFFGLSPAMSASKLDPVVALAS
;
A
#
# COMPACT_ATOMS: atom_id res chain seq x y z
N MET A 1 -28.20 34.74 3.18
CA MET A 1 -27.14 33.73 2.96
C MET A 1 -27.16 33.13 1.56
N ILE A 2 -28.31 32.62 1.05
CA ILE A 2 -28.42 32.11 -0.33
C ILE A 2 -28.28 33.25 -1.33
N GLU A 3 -28.90 34.40 -1.07
CA GLU A 3 -28.76 35.61 -1.89
C GLU A 3 -27.33 36.13 -1.90
N ASP A 4 -26.66 36.18 -0.74
CA ASP A 4 -25.24 36.59 -0.63
C ASP A 4 -24.32 35.65 -1.45
N PHE A 5 -24.64 34.36 -1.50
CA PHE A 5 -23.91 33.39 -2.31
C PHE A 5 -24.13 33.59 -3.82
N ILE A 6 -25.37 33.86 -4.24
CA ILE A 6 -25.70 34.13 -5.65
C ILE A 6 -25.04 35.43 -6.12
N ASP A 7 -25.02 36.46 -5.29
CA ASP A 7 -24.36 37.73 -5.59
C ASP A 7 -22.84 37.56 -5.68
N ALA A 8 -22.23 36.71 -4.81
CA ALA A 8 -20.83 36.31 -4.93
C ALA A 8 -20.53 35.71 -6.30
N LEU A 9 -21.34 34.76 -6.76
CA LEU A 9 -21.18 34.12 -8.07
C LEU A 9 -21.27 35.12 -9.25
N ARG A 10 -22.18 36.10 -9.19
CA ARG A 10 -22.31 37.14 -10.22
C ARG A 10 -21.10 38.09 -10.27
N ASN A 11 -20.51 38.39 -9.10
CA ASN A 11 -19.35 39.29 -9.02
C ASN A 11 -18.10 38.61 -9.60
N PHE A 12 -17.97 37.24 -9.52
CA PHE A 12 -16.84 36.51 -10.14
C PHE A 12 -16.80 36.65 -11.66
N ALA A 13 -17.95 36.83 -12.31
CA ALA A 13 -18.02 37.01 -13.75
C ALA A 13 -17.43 38.35 -14.23
N ARG A 14 -17.26 39.34 -13.35
CA ARG A 14 -16.73 40.68 -13.68
C ARG A 14 -15.20 40.73 -13.74
N SER A 15 -14.47 40.00 -12.87
CA SER A 15 -12.98 40.00 -12.80
C SER A 15 -12.39 38.60 -13.06
N LYS A 16 -12.71 38.00 -14.22
CA LYS A 16 -12.44 36.59 -14.56
C LYS A 16 -10.99 36.13 -14.33
N VAL A 17 -9.99 36.90 -14.79
CA VAL A 17 -8.58 36.49 -14.74
C VAL A 17 -8.06 36.46 -13.30
N ARG A 18 -8.41 37.49 -12.48
CA ARG A 18 -7.94 37.63 -11.12
C ARG A 18 -8.54 36.54 -10.21
N THR A 19 -9.85 36.32 -10.35
CA THR A 19 -10.57 35.24 -9.62
C THR A 19 -10.05 33.86 -10.00
N PHE A 20 -9.80 33.61 -11.30
CA PHE A 20 -9.24 32.35 -11.77
C PHE A 20 -7.86 32.07 -11.18
N LEU A 21 -6.95 33.05 -11.18
CA LEU A 21 -5.60 32.89 -10.62
C LEU A 21 -5.61 32.59 -9.11
N SER A 22 -6.48 33.21 -8.35
CA SER A 22 -6.61 32.92 -6.92
C SER A 22 -7.26 31.59 -6.63
N LEU A 23 -8.29 31.19 -7.40
CA LEU A 23 -8.89 29.87 -7.35
C LEU A 23 -7.91 28.77 -7.73
N LEU A 24 -7.03 29.04 -8.72
CA LEU A 24 -6.04 28.05 -9.19
C LEU A 24 -5.13 27.57 -8.06
N GLY A 25 -4.68 28.46 -7.17
CA GLY A 25 -3.89 28.10 -6.00
C GLY A 25 -4.63 27.14 -5.06
N VAL A 26 -5.91 27.40 -4.80
CA VAL A 26 -6.76 26.54 -3.97
C VAL A 26 -7.02 25.19 -4.66
N ILE A 27 -7.36 25.22 -5.95
CA ILE A 27 -7.63 24.02 -6.74
C ILE A 27 -6.40 23.08 -6.76
N ILE A 28 -5.22 23.63 -7.08
CA ILE A 28 -3.97 22.84 -7.12
C ILE A 28 -3.64 22.28 -5.74
N GLY A 29 -3.77 23.08 -4.68
CA GLY A 29 -3.50 22.64 -3.32
C GLY A 29 -4.36 21.46 -2.90
N VAL A 30 -5.68 21.57 -3.10
CA VAL A 30 -6.65 20.50 -2.78
C VAL A 30 -6.43 19.28 -3.67
N ALA A 31 -6.28 19.45 -4.97
CA ALA A 31 -6.09 18.35 -5.91
C ALA A 31 -4.82 17.55 -5.61
N SER A 32 -3.71 18.21 -5.28
CA SER A 32 -2.44 17.55 -4.96
C SER A 32 -2.56 16.64 -3.74
N VAL A 33 -3.23 17.08 -2.67
CA VAL A 33 -3.44 16.25 -1.47
C VAL A 33 -4.25 15.00 -1.81
N ILE A 34 -5.31 15.15 -2.61
CA ILE A 34 -6.19 14.02 -2.98
C ILE A 34 -5.44 13.01 -3.86
N VAL A 35 -4.71 13.46 -4.87
CA VAL A 35 -3.96 12.58 -5.78
C VAL A 35 -2.98 11.70 -5.02
N ILE A 36 -2.24 12.28 -4.08
CA ILE A 36 -1.19 11.55 -3.37
C ILE A 36 -1.74 10.57 -2.36
N THR A 37 -2.74 10.99 -1.57
CA THR A 37 -3.40 10.09 -0.61
C THR A 37 -4.11 8.94 -1.33
N SER A 38 -4.68 9.19 -2.51
CA SER A 38 -5.31 8.18 -3.36
C SER A 38 -4.27 7.16 -3.88
N ILE A 39 -3.18 7.62 -4.50
CA ILE A 39 -2.11 6.74 -5.01
C ILE A 39 -1.50 5.89 -3.88
N GLY A 40 -1.27 6.47 -2.69
CA GLY A 40 -0.76 5.75 -1.54
C GLY A 40 -1.69 4.62 -1.11
N SER A 41 -2.98 4.89 -0.96
CA SER A 41 -3.98 3.89 -0.58
C SER A 41 -4.20 2.83 -1.65
N SER A 42 -4.17 3.20 -2.92
CA SER A 42 -4.29 2.27 -4.06
C SER A 42 -3.11 1.32 -4.16
N SER A 43 -1.89 1.81 -3.90
CA SER A 43 -0.68 0.98 -3.87
C SER A 43 -0.75 -0.06 -2.75
N THR A 44 -1.16 0.35 -1.54
CA THR A 44 -1.36 -0.58 -0.41
C THR A 44 -2.43 -1.63 -0.71
N LYS A 45 -3.57 -1.21 -1.27
CA LYS A 45 -4.63 -2.14 -1.68
C LYS A 45 -4.18 -3.11 -2.76
N LYS A 46 -3.36 -2.67 -3.72
CA LYS A 46 -2.80 -3.55 -4.76
C LYS A 46 -1.93 -4.63 -4.13
N ILE A 47 -1.05 -4.28 -3.18
CA ILE A 47 -0.23 -5.25 -2.46
C ILE A 47 -1.14 -6.25 -1.73
N GLN A 48 -2.11 -5.76 -0.94
CA GLN A 48 -3.03 -6.62 -0.21
C GLN A 48 -3.84 -7.55 -1.13
N SER A 49 -4.33 -7.06 -2.28
CA SER A 49 -5.07 -7.88 -3.24
C SER A 49 -4.17 -8.88 -3.97
N THR A 50 -2.91 -8.54 -4.20
CA THR A 50 -1.94 -9.41 -4.86
C THR A 50 -1.58 -10.61 -3.98
N PHE A 51 -1.45 -10.41 -2.68
CA PHE A 51 -1.06 -11.49 -1.76
C PHE A 51 -2.25 -12.11 -1.02
N GLY A 52 -3.45 -11.56 -1.15
CA GLY A 52 -4.64 -12.02 -0.45
C GLY A 52 -4.54 -11.82 1.07
N SER A 53 -5.41 -12.50 1.81
CA SER A 53 -5.32 -12.57 3.28
C SER A 53 -4.28 -13.60 3.73
N SER A 54 -3.87 -14.49 2.84
CA SER A 54 -2.95 -15.60 3.13
C SER A 54 -1.51 -15.15 2.87
N GLY A 55 -0.67 -15.29 3.89
CA GLY A 55 0.73 -14.88 3.82
C GLY A 55 1.03 -13.52 4.46
N LEU A 56 0.02 -12.74 4.85
CA LEU A 56 0.22 -11.53 5.64
C LEU A 56 0.68 -11.84 7.07
N ASP A 57 0.31 -13.01 7.59
CA ASP A 57 0.68 -13.54 8.89
C ASP A 57 2.01 -14.33 8.88
N LEU A 58 2.77 -14.29 7.76
CA LEU A 58 4.00 -15.04 7.61
C LEU A 58 5.24 -14.16 7.70
N VAL A 59 6.23 -14.64 8.46
CA VAL A 59 7.56 -14.06 8.58
C VAL A 59 8.59 -15.05 8.06
N TYR A 60 9.39 -14.62 7.11
CA TYR A 60 10.41 -15.43 6.43
C TYR A 60 11.78 -15.12 6.97
N ILE A 61 12.53 -16.15 7.34
CA ILE A 61 13.92 -16.07 7.78
C ILE A 61 14.76 -16.88 6.80
N SER A 62 15.72 -16.26 6.16
CA SER A 62 16.67 -16.89 5.24
C SER A 62 18.10 -16.44 5.52
N SER A 63 19.07 -17.18 5.03
CA SER A 63 20.48 -16.78 5.15
C SER A 63 20.71 -15.42 4.49
N GLY A 64 21.34 -14.51 5.21
CA GLY A 64 21.68 -13.18 4.71
C GLY A 64 22.82 -13.23 3.67
N MET A 65 22.81 -12.30 2.74
CA MET A 65 23.86 -12.15 1.71
C MET A 65 25.12 -11.42 2.20
N MET A 66 25.16 -10.99 3.45
CA MET A 66 26.30 -10.20 3.92
C MET A 66 27.58 -11.04 3.99
N ARG A 67 28.66 -10.44 3.48
CA ARG A 67 30.02 -10.96 3.58
C ARG A 67 30.27 -11.47 5.01
N ARG A 68 30.57 -12.76 5.11
CA ARG A 68 30.95 -13.39 6.38
C ARG A 68 32.03 -12.54 7.05
N SER A 69 31.69 -11.91 8.16
CA SER A 69 32.71 -11.48 9.08
C SER A 69 33.50 -12.72 9.51
N ARG A 70 34.80 -12.62 9.70
CA ARG A 70 35.69 -13.75 10.02
C ARG A 70 35.24 -14.50 11.30
N ASP A 71 34.47 -13.85 12.15
CA ASP A 71 33.98 -14.34 13.44
C ASP A 71 32.51 -14.69 13.51
N ALA A 72 31.77 -14.57 12.38
CA ALA A 72 30.34 -14.84 12.36
C ALA A 72 30.04 -16.35 12.34
N VAL A 73 29.27 -16.80 13.32
CA VAL A 73 28.77 -18.17 13.36
C VAL A 73 27.61 -18.30 12.34
N THR A 74 27.76 -19.26 11.41
CA THR A 74 26.67 -19.57 10.47
C THR A 74 25.54 -20.25 11.24
N LEU A 75 24.38 -19.61 11.30
CA LEU A 75 23.18 -20.20 11.90
C LEU A 75 22.70 -21.38 11.05
N LYS A 76 22.49 -22.51 11.70
CA LYS A 76 21.88 -23.67 11.10
C LYS A 76 20.41 -23.69 11.49
N PHE A 77 19.53 -23.71 10.49
CA PHE A 77 18.08 -23.80 10.70
C PHE A 77 17.66 -25.28 10.83
N ASP A 78 18.06 -25.86 11.97
CA ASP A 78 17.80 -27.26 12.34
C ASP A 78 16.67 -27.37 13.38
N GLU A 79 16.36 -28.57 13.85
CA GLU A 79 15.28 -28.80 14.83
C GLU A 79 15.56 -28.15 16.21
N PRO A 80 16.80 -28.07 16.73
CA PRO A 80 17.12 -27.23 17.89
C PRO A 80 16.74 -25.76 17.66
N PHE A 81 17.13 -25.18 16.51
CA PHE A 81 16.76 -23.80 16.16
C PHE A 81 15.24 -23.61 16.12
N ARG A 82 14.47 -24.57 15.55
CA ARG A 82 13.00 -24.52 15.52
C ARG A 82 12.41 -24.39 16.93
N ARG A 83 12.89 -25.22 17.87
CA ARG A 83 12.43 -25.19 19.26
C ARG A 83 12.82 -23.90 19.97
N ASP A 84 14.06 -23.49 19.78
CA ASP A 84 14.58 -22.27 20.40
C ASP A 84 13.80 -21.04 19.93
N ILE A 85 13.59 -20.88 18.61
CA ILE A 85 12.90 -19.71 18.06
C ILE A 85 11.41 -19.70 18.47
N PHE A 86 10.76 -20.85 18.51
CA PHE A 86 9.38 -20.98 18.95
C PHE A 86 9.21 -20.60 20.44
N ASN A 87 10.18 -20.93 21.27
CA ASN A 87 10.13 -20.65 22.72
C ASN A 87 10.51 -19.20 23.05
N ASN A 88 11.38 -18.58 22.26
CA ASN A 88 11.90 -17.23 22.57
C ASN A 88 11.10 -16.11 21.89
N ILE A 89 10.41 -16.40 20.79
CA ILE A 89 9.60 -15.40 20.08
C ILE A 89 8.13 -15.57 20.41
N LYS A 90 7.53 -14.52 20.96
CA LYS A 90 6.10 -14.51 21.30
C LYS A 90 5.22 -14.42 20.07
N ASN A 91 3.97 -14.87 20.21
CA ASN A 91 2.93 -14.76 19.17
C ASN A 91 3.20 -15.54 17.87
N VAL A 92 4.09 -16.53 17.92
CA VAL A 92 4.30 -17.49 16.84
C VAL A 92 3.36 -18.68 17.04
N LYS A 93 2.51 -18.96 16.06
CA LYS A 93 1.57 -20.07 16.05
C LYS A 93 2.23 -21.39 15.64
N LYS A 94 3.08 -21.32 14.61
CA LYS A 94 3.79 -22.49 14.06
C LYS A 94 5.06 -22.05 13.33
N VAL A 95 6.04 -22.92 13.29
CA VAL A 95 7.29 -22.76 12.54
C VAL A 95 7.34 -23.80 11.44
N TRP A 96 7.56 -23.36 10.21
CA TRP A 96 7.63 -24.18 9.02
C TRP A 96 9.03 -24.12 8.43
N TYR A 97 9.47 -25.22 7.86
CA TYR A 97 10.76 -25.33 7.19
C TYR A 97 10.56 -25.65 5.73
N LYS A 98 11.34 -24.99 4.87
CA LYS A 98 11.42 -25.36 3.46
C LYS A 98 12.86 -25.41 2.96
N ASN A 99 13.09 -26.29 1.99
CA ASN A 99 14.35 -26.43 1.29
C ASN A 99 14.11 -26.32 -0.22
N SER A 100 15.06 -25.72 -0.93
CA SER A 100 15.06 -25.65 -2.39
C SER A 100 15.98 -26.73 -2.95
N MET A 101 15.57 -27.35 -4.04
CA MET A 101 16.42 -28.28 -4.78
C MET A 101 16.32 -28.01 -6.27
N SER A 102 17.42 -28.12 -6.99
CA SER A 102 17.39 -28.11 -8.46
C SER A 102 16.65 -29.34 -8.94
N ALA A 103 15.69 -29.17 -9.84
CA ALA A 103 14.95 -30.29 -10.41
C ALA A 103 14.76 -30.11 -11.91
N THR A 104 15.23 -31.08 -12.69
CA THR A 104 14.81 -31.24 -14.07
C THR A 104 13.79 -32.35 -14.11
N VAL A 105 12.55 -32.02 -14.43
CA VAL A 105 11.43 -32.96 -14.49
C VAL A 105 11.22 -33.36 -15.94
N SER A 106 11.21 -34.68 -16.20
CA SER A 106 11.08 -35.24 -17.55
C SER A 106 9.93 -36.23 -17.61
N TYR A 107 9.17 -36.15 -18.69
CA TYR A 107 8.14 -37.14 -19.04
C TYR A 107 8.20 -37.41 -20.55
N GLY A 108 8.50 -38.65 -20.93
CA GLY A 108 8.76 -39.03 -22.32
C GLY A 108 9.97 -38.26 -22.87
N GLU A 109 9.77 -37.53 -23.96
CA GLU A 109 10.80 -36.70 -24.61
C GLU A 109 10.81 -35.25 -24.10
N THR A 110 9.80 -34.87 -23.32
CA THR A 110 9.67 -33.51 -22.80
C THR A 110 10.37 -33.37 -21.46
N SER A 111 11.15 -32.29 -21.28
CA SER A 111 11.78 -31.96 -20.02
C SER A 111 11.64 -30.48 -19.69
N VAL A 112 11.42 -30.17 -18.42
CA VAL A 112 11.37 -28.81 -17.88
C VAL A 112 12.30 -28.69 -16.69
N SER A 113 13.03 -27.58 -16.62
CA SER A 113 13.96 -27.33 -15.51
C SER A 113 13.44 -26.18 -14.64
N TYR A 114 13.04 -26.52 -13.42
CA TYR A 114 12.59 -25.57 -12.41
C TYR A 114 13.23 -25.91 -11.06
N SER A 115 13.22 -24.97 -10.13
CA SER A 115 13.52 -25.28 -8.73
C SER A 115 12.33 -25.98 -8.10
N ALA A 116 12.56 -27.17 -7.54
CA ALA A 116 11.58 -27.82 -6.68
C ALA A 116 11.74 -27.35 -5.24
N THR A 117 10.65 -27.21 -4.54
CA THR A 117 10.61 -26.82 -3.13
C THR A 117 10.15 -28.00 -2.29
N ALA A 118 11.00 -28.42 -1.36
CA ALA A 118 10.66 -29.42 -0.37
C ALA A 118 9.94 -28.73 0.81
N ILE A 119 8.69 -29.12 1.06
CA ILE A 119 7.78 -28.47 2.01
C ILE A 119 7.24 -29.48 3.02
N GLU A 120 6.85 -28.98 4.18
CA GLU A 120 6.15 -29.76 5.20
C GLU A 120 4.65 -29.88 4.88
N THR A 121 4.02 -30.91 5.38
CA THR A 121 2.58 -31.14 5.18
C THR A 121 1.74 -30.00 5.73
N GLY A 122 0.75 -29.53 4.96
CA GLY A 122 -0.13 -28.41 5.31
C GLY A 122 0.43 -27.03 4.95
N TYR A 123 1.65 -26.96 4.35
CA TYR A 123 2.27 -25.69 3.96
C TYR A 123 1.51 -24.99 2.83
N LEU A 124 1.14 -25.72 1.77
CA LEU A 124 0.40 -25.14 0.64
C LEU A 124 -0.99 -24.65 1.06
N GLU A 125 -1.66 -25.40 1.93
CA GLU A 125 -2.96 -25.05 2.50
C GLU A 125 -2.84 -23.76 3.37
N MET A 126 -1.79 -23.68 4.17
CA MET A 126 -1.49 -22.45 4.95
C MET A 126 -1.24 -21.24 4.03
N CYS A 127 -0.57 -21.43 2.91
CA CYS A 127 -0.36 -20.39 1.90
C CYS A 127 -1.61 -20.10 1.05
N ASN A 128 -2.73 -20.80 1.29
CA ASN A 128 -3.97 -20.72 0.52
C ASN A 128 -3.77 -20.96 -0.98
N ILE A 129 -2.89 -21.92 -1.29
CA ILE A 129 -2.67 -22.37 -2.67
C ILE A 129 -3.62 -23.54 -2.93
N GLU A 130 -4.60 -23.30 -3.80
CA GLU A 130 -5.62 -24.29 -4.13
C GLU A 130 -5.13 -25.29 -5.17
N LEU A 131 -5.61 -26.53 -5.04
CA LEU A 131 -5.49 -27.55 -6.09
C LEU A 131 -6.57 -27.32 -7.15
N ASP A 132 -6.20 -27.49 -8.41
CA ASP A 132 -7.15 -27.62 -9.50
C ASP A 132 -7.74 -29.05 -9.49
N TYR A 133 -6.87 -30.05 -9.35
CA TYR A 133 -7.27 -31.45 -9.17
C TYR A 133 -6.17 -32.24 -8.44
N GLY A 134 -6.57 -33.37 -7.81
CA GLY A 134 -5.68 -34.21 -7.05
C GLY A 134 -5.79 -34.07 -5.54
N SER A 135 -4.70 -34.27 -4.82
CA SER A 135 -4.65 -34.19 -3.35
C SER A 135 -3.34 -33.57 -2.86
N TYR A 136 -3.39 -32.96 -1.66
CA TYR A 136 -2.18 -32.51 -0.95
C TYR A 136 -1.41 -33.69 -0.36
N PHE A 137 -0.20 -33.42 0.12
CA PHE A 137 0.60 -34.38 0.85
C PHE A 137 -0.07 -34.73 2.18
N SER A 138 -0.10 -36.05 2.49
CA SER A 138 -0.49 -36.48 3.82
C SER A 138 0.70 -36.40 4.79
N VAL A 139 0.40 -36.41 6.09
CA VAL A 139 1.43 -36.50 7.15
C VAL A 139 2.29 -37.75 6.98
N THR A 140 1.67 -38.84 6.54
CA THR A 140 2.38 -40.11 6.28
C THR A 140 3.36 -39.96 5.11
N ASP A 141 2.98 -39.26 4.04
CA ASP A 141 3.86 -39.00 2.88
C ASP A 141 5.13 -38.28 3.28
N ASP A 142 4.99 -37.23 4.10
CA ASP A 142 6.13 -36.49 4.61
C ASP A 142 6.96 -37.33 5.58
N TYR A 143 6.31 -38.00 6.54
CA TYR A 143 7.00 -38.85 7.50
C TYR A 143 7.80 -40.00 6.83
N VAL A 144 7.26 -40.69 5.83
CA VAL A 144 7.96 -41.78 5.10
C VAL A 144 9.00 -41.26 4.13
N GLY A 145 8.87 -40.00 3.69
CA GLY A 145 9.66 -39.44 2.60
C GLY A 145 9.23 -39.98 1.24
N ALA A 146 7.92 -39.98 1.00
CA ALA A 146 7.33 -40.51 -0.23
C ALA A 146 7.77 -39.73 -1.47
N GLN A 147 8.01 -40.44 -2.57
CA GLN A 147 8.32 -39.84 -3.88
C GLN A 147 7.02 -39.41 -4.56
N LYS A 148 6.38 -38.40 -4.00
CA LYS A 148 5.17 -37.75 -4.50
C LYS A 148 5.46 -36.30 -4.83
N MET A 149 4.74 -35.76 -5.81
CA MET A 149 4.96 -34.39 -6.32
C MET A 149 3.64 -33.71 -6.57
N ILE A 150 3.61 -32.40 -6.27
CA ILE A 150 2.55 -31.48 -6.68
C ILE A 150 3.20 -30.48 -7.62
N ILE A 151 2.57 -30.20 -8.77
CA ILE A 151 3.11 -29.34 -9.82
C ILE A 151 2.17 -28.18 -10.13
N GLY A 152 2.73 -27.07 -10.55
CA GLY A 152 1.99 -25.90 -11.01
C GLY A 152 1.32 -26.14 -12.37
N SER A 153 0.33 -25.31 -12.69
CA SER A 153 -0.48 -25.40 -13.91
C SER A 153 0.35 -25.32 -15.19
N GLU A 154 1.36 -24.46 -15.25
CA GLU A 154 2.24 -24.30 -16.42
C GLU A 154 3.15 -25.54 -16.61
N VAL A 155 3.70 -26.07 -15.50
CA VAL A 155 4.50 -27.30 -15.53
C VAL A 155 3.64 -28.48 -15.98
N ALA A 156 2.39 -28.57 -15.51
CA ALA A 156 1.46 -29.60 -15.92
C ALA A 156 1.14 -29.50 -17.43
N SER A 157 0.85 -28.31 -17.92
CA SER A 157 0.56 -28.07 -19.35
C SER A 157 1.76 -28.34 -20.26
N ALA A 158 2.97 -28.02 -19.80
CA ALA A 158 4.20 -28.25 -20.55
C ALA A 158 4.55 -29.75 -20.67
N LEU A 159 4.37 -30.53 -19.59
CA LEU A 159 4.69 -31.97 -19.56
C LEU A 159 3.54 -32.83 -20.07
N PHE A 160 2.31 -32.42 -19.89
CA PHE A 160 1.09 -33.16 -20.21
C PHE A 160 0.09 -32.31 -21.00
N PRO A 161 0.32 -32.08 -22.30
CA PRO A 161 -0.60 -31.31 -23.14
C PRO A 161 -2.02 -31.89 -23.16
N ASP A 162 -2.15 -33.21 -22.94
CA ASP A 162 -3.44 -33.94 -22.86
C ASP A 162 -4.21 -33.69 -21.55
N GLY A 163 -3.66 -32.94 -20.62
CA GLY A 163 -4.34 -32.54 -19.38
C GLY A 163 -4.40 -33.60 -18.27
N ASN A 164 -3.80 -34.80 -18.43
CA ASN A 164 -3.88 -35.89 -17.47
C ASN A 164 -2.56 -36.12 -16.74
N ALA A 165 -2.19 -35.21 -15.83
CA ALA A 165 -0.93 -35.29 -15.10
C ALA A 165 -1.00 -36.16 -13.83
N VAL A 166 -2.14 -36.14 -13.08
CA VAL A 166 -2.26 -36.84 -11.80
C VAL A 166 -2.22 -38.35 -12.00
N GLY A 167 -1.45 -39.03 -11.17
CA GLY A 167 -1.24 -40.48 -11.21
C GLY A 167 -0.08 -40.91 -12.10
N LYS A 168 0.46 -40.04 -12.95
CA LYS A 168 1.63 -40.31 -13.80
C LYS A 168 2.93 -40.27 -13.00
N ASN A 169 3.90 -41.06 -13.42
CA ASN A 169 5.25 -41.03 -12.86
C ASN A 169 6.15 -40.21 -13.79
N VAL A 170 6.88 -39.28 -13.19
CA VAL A 170 7.87 -38.42 -13.86
C VAL A 170 9.26 -38.70 -13.33
N LEU A 171 10.26 -38.56 -14.19
CA LEU A 171 11.65 -38.65 -13.78
C LEU A 171 12.13 -37.27 -13.36
N VAL A 172 12.72 -37.17 -12.18
CA VAL A 172 13.29 -35.92 -11.64
C VAL A 172 14.77 -36.12 -11.41
N MET A 173 15.56 -35.33 -12.11
CA MET A 173 17.00 -35.28 -11.88
C MET A 173 17.30 -34.22 -10.81
N SER A 174 17.86 -34.63 -9.69
CA SER A 174 18.39 -33.72 -8.67
C SER A 174 19.92 -33.85 -8.65
N GLY A 175 20.61 -32.87 -9.26
CA GLY A 175 22.02 -33.03 -9.61
C GLY A 175 22.21 -34.21 -10.58
N SER A 176 22.98 -35.20 -10.17
CA SER A 176 23.26 -36.42 -10.98
C SER A 176 22.41 -37.64 -10.59
N VAL A 177 21.49 -37.47 -9.64
CA VAL A 177 20.69 -38.61 -9.11
C VAL A 177 19.27 -38.55 -9.67
N PRO A 178 18.82 -39.62 -10.38
CA PRO A 178 17.45 -39.71 -10.86
C PRO A 178 16.50 -40.24 -9.78
N PHE A 179 15.33 -39.66 -9.67
CA PHE A 179 14.23 -40.11 -8.82
C PHE A 179 12.94 -40.18 -9.62
N SER A 180 12.13 -41.23 -9.35
CA SER A 180 10.81 -41.36 -9.95
C SER A 180 9.76 -40.84 -9.00
N PHE A 181 9.05 -39.76 -9.39
CA PHE A 181 7.99 -39.16 -8.58
C PHE A 181 6.63 -39.41 -9.20
N LYS A 182 5.66 -39.75 -8.35
CA LYS A 182 4.25 -39.81 -8.75
C LYS A 182 3.60 -38.42 -8.55
N ILE A 183 3.03 -37.88 -9.60
CA ILE A 183 2.23 -36.64 -9.50
C ILE A 183 0.91 -36.98 -8.79
N ILE A 184 0.62 -36.27 -7.71
CA ILE A 184 -0.60 -36.46 -6.90
C ILE A 184 -1.56 -35.27 -6.98
N GLY A 185 -1.10 -34.08 -7.41
CA GLY A 185 -1.92 -32.90 -7.54
C GLY A 185 -1.35 -31.90 -8.52
N VAL A 186 -2.23 -31.10 -9.09
CA VAL A 186 -1.92 -29.93 -9.93
C VAL A 186 -2.52 -28.71 -9.26
N LEU A 187 -1.72 -27.66 -9.15
CA LEU A 187 -2.14 -26.40 -8.55
C LEU A 187 -2.97 -25.59 -9.54
N LYS A 188 -3.98 -24.93 -8.99
CA LYS A 188 -4.76 -23.94 -9.73
C LYS A 188 -3.91 -22.74 -10.05
N GLU A 189 -4.05 -22.20 -11.23
CA GLU A 189 -3.35 -21.00 -11.63
C GLU A 189 -3.67 -19.84 -10.68
N GLN A 190 -2.63 -19.29 -10.07
CA GLN A 190 -2.71 -18.11 -9.23
C GLN A 190 -1.64 -17.11 -9.70
N SER A 191 -2.07 -15.93 -10.09
CA SER A 191 -1.17 -14.88 -10.58
C SER A 191 -0.43 -14.14 -9.47
N SER A 192 -0.69 -14.47 -8.21
CA SER A 192 -0.22 -13.70 -7.06
C SER A 192 -0.02 -14.58 -5.82
N GLY A 193 1.07 -14.32 -5.10
CA GLY A 193 1.44 -15.03 -3.86
C GLY A 193 2.96 -15.03 -3.66
N MET A 194 3.39 -15.37 -2.44
CA MET A 194 4.83 -15.57 -2.12
C MET A 194 5.38 -16.88 -2.69
N GLU A 195 4.52 -17.85 -2.96
CA GLU A 195 4.85 -19.12 -3.57
C GLU A 195 4.26 -19.20 -4.97
N SER A 196 5.00 -19.79 -5.91
CA SER A 196 4.52 -19.91 -7.28
C SER A 196 3.55 -21.10 -7.41
N ALA A 197 2.27 -20.81 -7.58
CA ALA A 197 1.28 -21.81 -7.93
C ALA A 197 1.33 -22.21 -9.42
N THR A 198 1.85 -21.35 -10.26
CA THR A 198 1.88 -21.54 -11.72
C THR A 198 3.06 -22.39 -12.16
N THR A 199 4.29 -22.05 -11.71
CA THR A 199 5.54 -22.73 -12.09
C THR A 199 6.13 -23.58 -10.96
N GLY A 200 5.48 -23.63 -9.79
CA GLY A 200 5.99 -24.31 -8.60
C GLY A 200 6.02 -25.83 -8.77
N ILE A 201 7.06 -26.43 -8.23
CA ILE A 201 7.19 -27.88 -8.08
C ILE A 201 7.41 -28.15 -6.60
N TYR A 202 6.55 -28.95 -6.01
CA TYR A 202 6.57 -29.22 -4.56
C TYR A 202 6.74 -30.70 -4.30
N VAL A 203 7.60 -31.02 -3.33
CA VAL A 203 7.86 -32.39 -2.84
C VAL A 203 7.80 -32.41 -1.32
N PRO A 204 7.51 -33.57 -0.68
CA PRO A 204 7.57 -33.66 0.78
C PRO A 204 8.98 -33.38 1.32
N ARG A 205 9.07 -32.58 2.40
CA ARG A 205 10.38 -32.31 3.04
C ARG A 205 11.01 -33.57 3.63
N GLY A 206 10.19 -34.55 4.04
CA GLY A 206 10.67 -35.83 4.48
C GLY A 206 11.41 -36.61 3.38
N PHE A 207 11.03 -36.46 2.10
CA PHE A 207 11.82 -36.99 0.99
C PHE A 207 13.21 -36.33 0.94
N TYR A 208 13.26 -34.99 0.99
CA TYR A 208 14.51 -34.26 0.95
C TYR A 208 15.47 -34.66 2.08
N SER A 209 14.95 -34.74 3.33
CA SER A 209 15.74 -35.07 4.52
C SER A 209 16.22 -36.55 4.55
N LYS A 210 15.55 -37.48 3.87
CA LYS A 210 15.94 -38.89 3.87
C LYS A 210 16.73 -39.32 2.64
N LYS A 211 16.50 -38.69 1.50
CA LYS A 211 17.07 -39.13 0.22
C LYS A 211 18.09 -38.17 -0.38
N ILE A 212 18.03 -36.88 -0.06
CA ILE A 212 18.96 -35.89 -0.62
C ILE A 212 20.00 -35.48 0.41
N THR A 213 19.59 -34.95 1.55
CA THR A 213 20.52 -34.50 2.59
C THR A 213 20.01 -34.93 3.95
N PRO A 214 20.68 -35.85 4.65
CA PRO A 214 20.30 -36.23 6.01
C PRO A 214 20.38 -35.03 6.99
N ASN A 215 19.31 -34.87 7.79
CA ASN A 215 19.19 -33.75 8.75
C ASN A 215 19.52 -32.37 8.16
N PRO A 216 18.82 -31.95 7.11
CA PRO A 216 19.16 -30.72 6.40
C PRO A 216 18.87 -29.50 7.26
N SER A 217 19.76 -28.53 7.23
CA SER A 217 19.40 -27.15 7.59
C SER A 217 18.34 -26.66 6.60
N ALA A 218 17.29 -26.02 7.08
CA ALA A 218 16.33 -25.38 6.17
C ALA A 218 17.00 -24.21 5.44
N ASP A 219 16.60 -23.97 4.19
CA ASP A 219 17.04 -22.79 3.45
C ASP A 219 16.21 -21.57 3.85
N THR A 220 14.97 -21.81 4.22
CA THR A 220 14.05 -20.77 4.72
C THR A 220 13.25 -21.32 5.89
N VAL A 221 13.18 -20.53 6.94
CA VAL A 221 12.31 -20.75 8.10
C VAL A 221 11.13 -19.79 7.94
N ILE A 222 9.91 -20.28 8.14
CA ILE A 222 8.71 -19.48 8.06
C ILE A 222 7.99 -19.56 9.40
N LEU A 223 7.83 -18.38 10.04
CA LEU A 223 7.09 -18.24 11.27
C LEU A 223 5.67 -17.79 10.94
N GLN A 224 4.70 -18.57 11.33
CA GLN A 224 3.30 -18.16 11.23
C GLN A 224 2.92 -17.39 12.49
N ALA A 225 2.56 -16.13 12.34
CA ALA A 225 2.07 -15.29 13.44
C ALA A 225 0.62 -15.64 13.82
N VAL A 226 0.21 -15.27 15.02
CA VAL A 226 -1.21 -15.38 15.46
C VAL A 226 -2.09 -14.39 14.70
N SER A 227 -1.55 -13.19 14.38
CA SER A 227 -2.23 -12.19 13.54
C SER A 227 -1.22 -11.39 12.70
N PRO A 228 -1.64 -10.81 11.55
CA PRO A 228 -0.75 -10.04 10.68
C PRO A 228 -0.11 -8.82 11.37
N GLU A 229 -0.83 -8.16 12.29
CA GLU A 229 -0.35 -6.96 12.98
C GLU A 229 0.87 -7.25 13.88
N GLN A 230 1.06 -8.52 14.26
CA GLN A 230 2.18 -8.94 15.12
C GLN A 230 3.44 -9.26 14.30
N CYS A 231 3.34 -9.38 12.98
CA CYS A 231 4.48 -9.74 12.13
C CYS A 231 5.64 -8.77 12.25
N THR A 232 5.37 -7.47 12.35
CA THR A 232 6.45 -6.47 12.48
C THR A 232 7.21 -6.62 13.80
N ALA A 233 6.52 -6.93 14.89
CA ALA A 233 7.17 -7.24 16.17
C ALA A 233 7.99 -8.54 16.08
N ILE A 234 7.42 -9.60 15.49
CA ILE A 234 8.11 -10.89 15.28
C ILE A 234 9.36 -10.71 14.40
N VAL A 235 9.30 -9.86 13.35
CA VAL A 235 10.47 -9.55 12.50
C VAL A 235 11.58 -8.92 13.32
N ASN A 236 11.26 -7.97 14.19
CA ASN A 236 12.26 -7.30 15.05
C ASN A 236 12.85 -8.27 16.08
N ASP A 237 12.00 -9.05 16.76
CA ASP A 237 12.41 -10.03 17.74
C ASP A 237 13.28 -11.14 17.11
N ALA A 238 12.86 -11.68 15.95
CA ALA A 238 13.60 -12.68 15.21
C ALA A 238 14.95 -12.15 14.70
N THR A 239 15.00 -10.90 14.24
CA THR A 239 16.22 -10.25 13.79
C THR A 239 17.20 -10.10 14.94
N SER A 240 16.74 -9.63 16.10
CA SER A 240 17.54 -9.47 17.31
C SER A 240 18.04 -10.81 17.84
N TYR A 241 17.17 -11.81 17.91
CA TYR A 241 17.51 -13.17 18.33
C TYR A 241 18.58 -13.80 17.43
N CYS A 242 18.39 -13.70 16.10
CA CYS A 242 19.37 -14.24 15.16
C CYS A 242 20.70 -13.49 15.20
N ALA A 243 20.69 -12.16 15.42
CA ALA A 243 21.90 -11.37 15.57
C ALA A 243 22.69 -11.76 16.85
N GLU A 244 21.99 -11.98 17.96
CA GLU A 244 22.59 -12.45 19.22
C GLU A 244 23.23 -13.84 19.05
N LYS A 245 22.51 -14.79 18.46
CA LYS A 245 23.00 -16.16 18.24
C LYS A 245 24.15 -16.26 17.24
N SER A 246 24.18 -15.40 16.21
CA SER A 246 25.25 -15.39 15.20
C SER A 246 26.46 -14.51 15.58
N GLY A 247 26.30 -13.65 16.58
CA GLY A 247 27.30 -12.64 16.94
C GLY A 247 27.45 -11.52 15.90
N THR A 248 26.59 -11.45 14.88
CA THR A 248 26.70 -10.46 13.79
C THR A 248 25.33 -10.04 13.28
N SER A 249 25.10 -8.73 13.21
CA SER A 249 23.90 -8.19 12.54
C SER A 249 23.95 -8.48 11.04
N GLY A 250 22.82 -8.94 10.46
CA GLY A 250 22.71 -9.21 9.03
C GLY A 250 23.16 -10.61 8.57
N SER A 251 23.47 -11.52 9.51
CA SER A 251 23.73 -12.94 9.22
C SER A 251 22.52 -13.64 8.61
N VAL A 252 21.33 -13.16 8.90
CA VAL A 252 20.05 -13.61 8.35
C VAL A 252 19.27 -12.42 7.81
N ARG A 253 18.41 -12.70 6.85
CA ARG A 253 17.38 -11.78 6.36
C ARG A 253 16.04 -12.21 6.92
N VAL A 254 15.44 -11.34 7.72
CA VAL A 254 14.08 -11.54 8.23
C VAL A 254 13.16 -10.54 7.55
N SER A 255 12.06 -11.01 6.99
CA SER A 255 11.10 -10.16 6.29
C SER A 255 9.69 -10.72 6.38
N SER A 256 8.69 -9.85 6.33
CA SER A 256 7.29 -10.22 6.19
C SER A 256 6.61 -9.29 5.21
N MET A 257 5.50 -9.75 4.62
CA MET A 257 4.69 -8.92 3.74
C MET A 257 4.07 -7.75 4.53
N GLN A 258 3.64 -8.00 5.76
CA GLN A 258 3.10 -6.96 6.64
C GLN A 258 4.12 -5.83 6.88
N THR A 259 5.39 -6.18 7.13
CA THR A 259 6.46 -5.17 7.27
C THR A 259 6.64 -4.33 6.01
N MET A 260 6.50 -4.93 4.81
CA MET A 260 6.55 -4.17 3.55
C MET A 260 5.35 -3.22 3.42
N ILE A 261 4.15 -3.66 3.82
CA ILE A 261 2.95 -2.81 3.84
C ILE A 261 3.15 -1.65 4.82
N ASP A 262 3.66 -1.91 6.01
CA ASP A 262 3.91 -0.89 7.03
C ASP A 262 4.96 0.14 6.56
N GLN A 263 6.01 -0.30 5.88
CA GLN A 263 7.00 0.59 5.25
C GLN A 263 6.38 1.45 4.14
N MET A 264 5.55 0.86 3.28
CA MET A 264 4.82 1.59 2.23
C MET A 264 3.87 2.64 2.83
N ASN A 265 3.15 2.29 3.90
CA ASN A 265 2.30 3.23 4.62
C ASN A 265 3.12 4.38 5.24
N SER A 266 4.28 4.08 5.80
CA SER A 266 5.19 5.09 6.37
C SER A 266 5.74 6.03 5.29
N ILE A 267 6.18 5.50 4.15
CA ILE A 267 6.62 6.30 2.99
C ILE A 267 5.47 7.15 2.49
N SER A 268 4.28 6.58 2.32
CA SER A 268 3.09 7.30 1.86
C SER A 268 2.71 8.44 2.82
N SER A 269 2.77 8.19 4.12
CA SER A 269 2.53 9.21 5.16
C SER A 269 3.57 10.34 5.10
N THR A 270 4.84 10.00 4.93
CA THR A 270 5.92 10.99 4.80
C THR A 270 5.74 11.85 3.55
N LEU A 271 5.44 11.24 2.42
CA LEU A 271 5.14 11.95 1.17
C LEU A 271 3.90 12.85 1.32
N SER A 272 2.85 12.34 1.97
CA SER A 272 1.64 13.12 2.24
C SER A 272 1.93 14.33 3.12
N LEU A 273 2.79 14.20 4.12
CA LEU A 273 3.20 15.32 4.97
C LEU A 273 3.98 16.38 4.17
N MET A 274 4.97 15.97 3.38
CA MET A 274 5.76 16.89 2.55
C MET A 274 4.88 17.66 1.56
N LEU A 275 3.97 16.98 0.92
CA LEU A 275 3.11 17.56 -0.10
C LEU A 275 1.96 18.39 0.51
N SER A 276 1.51 18.03 1.72
CA SER A 276 0.64 18.91 2.52
C SER A 276 1.32 20.23 2.85
N GLY A 277 2.63 20.22 3.07
CA GLY A 277 3.42 21.45 3.22
C GLY A 277 3.40 22.31 1.94
N ILE A 278 3.60 21.71 0.78
CA ILE A 278 3.54 22.40 -0.52
C ILE A 278 2.11 22.91 -0.79
N ALA A 279 1.10 22.10 -0.51
CA ALA A 279 -0.30 22.49 -0.63
C ALA A 279 -0.65 23.67 0.30
N ALA A 280 -0.13 23.67 1.54
CA ALA A 280 -0.29 24.78 2.47
C ALA A 280 0.31 26.08 1.92
N ILE A 281 1.49 26.03 1.33
CA ILE A 281 2.11 27.19 0.66
C ILE A 281 1.25 27.65 -0.51
N SER A 282 0.78 26.74 -1.35
CA SER A 282 -0.11 27.06 -2.48
C SER A 282 -1.41 27.72 -2.02
N LEU A 283 -2.00 27.20 -0.93
CA LEU A 283 -3.20 27.77 -0.31
C LEU A 283 -2.94 29.14 0.33
N LEU A 284 -1.77 29.37 0.92
CA LEU A 284 -1.35 30.69 1.42
C LEU A 284 -1.27 31.70 0.28
N VAL A 285 -0.62 31.34 -0.83
CA VAL A 285 -0.51 32.19 -2.02
C VAL A 285 -1.89 32.46 -2.61
N GLY A 286 -2.73 31.44 -2.74
CA GLY A 286 -4.13 31.56 -3.17
C GLY A 286 -4.94 32.45 -2.22
N GLY A 287 -4.74 32.29 -0.91
CA GLY A 287 -5.39 33.12 0.13
C GLY A 287 -4.98 34.59 0.07
N ILE A 288 -3.71 34.89 -0.15
CA ILE A 288 -3.23 36.29 -0.38
C ILE A 288 -3.88 36.86 -1.65
N GLY A 289 -4.02 36.02 -2.70
CA GLY A 289 -4.76 36.40 -3.91
C GLY A 289 -6.22 36.75 -3.61
N ILE A 290 -6.90 35.96 -2.78
CA ILE A 290 -8.28 36.25 -2.34
C ILE A 290 -8.33 37.54 -1.51
N MET A 291 -7.42 37.73 -0.58
CA MET A 291 -7.32 38.98 0.21
C MET A 291 -7.19 40.19 -0.69
N ASN A 292 -6.30 40.16 -1.70
CA ASN A 292 -6.11 41.26 -2.66
C ASN A 292 -7.37 41.53 -3.48
N ILE A 293 -8.08 40.49 -3.93
CA ILE A 293 -9.37 40.63 -4.63
C ILE A 293 -10.38 41.34 -3.73
N MET A 294 -10.50 40.88 -2.48
CA MET A 294 -11.45 41.45 -1.53
C MET A 294 -11.16 42.91 -1.19
N ILE A 295 -9.88 43.28 -1.06
CA ILE A 295 -9.50 44.70 -0.85
C ILE A 295 -9.96 45.54 -2.02
N VAL A 296 -9.73 45.11 -3.27
CA VAL A 296 -10.20 45.83 -4.46
C VAL A 296 -11.73 45.87 -4.52
N THR A 297 -12.40 44.76 -4.24
CA THR A 297 -13.87 44.70 -4.22
C THR A 297 -14.46 45.66 -3.19
N VAL A 298 -13.87 45.74 -1.99
CA VAL A 298 -14.29 46.69 -0.96
C VAL A 298 -14.10 48.15 -1.43
N THR A 299 -12.98 48.44 -2.10
CA THR A 299 -12.72 49.80 -2.63
C THR A 299 -13.67 50.17 -3.77
N GLU A 300 -13.98 49.24 -4.68
CA GLU A 300 -14.93 49.46 -5.78
C GLU A 300 -16.39 49.63 -5.27
N ARG A 301 -16.72 49.02 -4.13
CA ARG A 301 -18.08 49.06 -3.55
C ARG A 301 -18.22 50.02 -2.35
N LYS A 302 -17.29 50.92 -2.16
CA LYS A 302 -17.31 51.87 -1.02
C LYS A 302 -18.63 52.65 -0.91
N GLN A 303 -19.15 53.21 -2.01
CA GLN A 303 -20.43 53.93 -2.00
C GLN A 303 -21.60 53.03 -1.61
N GLU A 304 -21.67 51.81 -2.13
CA GLU A 304 -22.70 50.85 -1.78
C GLU A 304 -22.68 50.52 -0.28
N ILE A 305 -21.49 50.28 0.29
CA ILE A 305 -21.28 50.05 1.74
C ILE A 305 -21.72 51.31 2.54
N GLY A 306 -21.37 52.51 2.06
CA GLY A 306 -21.76 53.76 2.67
C GLY A 306 -23.28 53.92 2.74
N ILE A 307 -23.99 53.68 1.64
CA ILE A 307 -25.46 53.72 1.58
C ILE A 307 -26.07 52.74 2.57
N ARG A 308 -25.61 51.48 2.57
CA ARG A 308 -26.12 50.46 3.49
C ARG A 308 -25.94 50.83 4.97
N LYS A 309 -24.79 51.38 5.30
CA LYS A 309 -24.51 51.87 6.67
C LYS A 309 -25.35 53.11 7.04
N ALA A 310 -25.55 54.03 6.11
CA ALA A 310 -26.43 55.19 6.31
C ALA A 310 -27.90 54.78 6.53
N LEU A 311 -28.33 53.69 5.92
CA LEU A 311 -29.64 53.06 6.13
C LEU A 311 -29.72 52.19 7.40
N GLY A 312 -28.68 52.12 8.23
CA GLY A 312 -28.69 51.44 9.51
C GLY A 312 -28.11 50.02 9.51
N ALA A 313 -27.40 49.60 8.48
CA ALA A 313 -26.74 48.26 8.49
C ALA A 313 -25.64 48.19 9.55
N SER A 314 -25.68 47.20 10.40
CA SER A 314 -24.67 46.98 11.45
C SER A 314 -23.31 46.61 10.85
N PRO A 315 -22.19 47.03 11.50
CA PRO A 315 -20.85 46.59 11.07
C PRO A 315 -20.67 45.11 10.95
N PHE A 316 -21.33 44.34 11.83
CA PHE A 316 -21.33 42.87 11.79
C PHE A 316 -22.03 42.32 10.53
N ALA A 317 -23.11 42.92 10.08
CA ALA A 317 -23.81 42.52 8.87
C ALA A 317 -22.93 42.67 7.61
N ILE A 318 -22.20 43.82 7.51
CA ILE A 318 -21.25 44.06 6.42
C ILE A 318 -20.07 43.08 6.50
N CYS A 319 -19.46 42.88 7.67
CA CYS A 319 -18.37 41.94 7.83
C CYS A 319 -18.80 40.52 7.45
N ARG A 320 -19.97 40.04 7.91
CA ARG A 320 -20.51 38.72 7.57
C ARG A 320 -20.72 38.58 6.06
N GLN A 321 -21.23 39.57 5.38
CA GLN A 321 -21.44 39.52 3.93
C GLN A 321 -20.14 39.27 3.18
N PHE A 322 -19.09 40.05 3.45
CA PHE A 322 -17.78 39.90 2.82
C PHE A 322 -17.08 38.56 3.20
N LEU A 323 -17.26 38.08 4.43
CA LEU A 323 -16.78 36.76 4.84
C LEU A 323 -17.46 35.62 4.09
N VAL A 324 -18.78 35.67 3.88
CA VAL A 324 -19.50 34.71 3.08
C VAL A 324 -19.03 34.74 1.63
N GLU A 325 -18.76 35.95 1.08
CA GLU A 325 -18.24 36.08 -0.28
C GLU A 325 -16.86 35.43 -0.43
N SER A 326 -15.91 35.68 0.47
CA SER A 326 -14.59 35.06 0.43
C SER A 326 -14.63 33.56 0.66
N ALA A 327 -15.46 33.06 1.60
CA ALA A 327 -15.67 31.65 1.85
C ALA A 327 -16.30 30.94 0.66
N SER A 328 -17.19 31.60 -0.09
CA SER A 328 -17.82 31.06 -1.30
C SER A 328 -16.79 30.81 -2.41
N ILE A 329 -15.81 31.72 -2.58
CA ILE A 329 -14.72 31.54 -3.55
C ILE A 329 -13.93 30.28 -3.23
N THR A 330 -13.47 30.15 -1.99
CA THR A 330 -12.65 29.00 -1.59
C THR A 330 -13.43 27.69 -1.55
N LEU A 331 -14.73 27.71 -1.24
CA LEU A 331 -15.62 26.59 -1.31
C LEU A 331 -15.71 26.06 -2.76
N LEU A 332 -15.90 26.94 -3.73
CA LEU A 332 -15.90 26.56 -5.16
C LEU A 332 -14.52 26.02 -5.57
N GLY A 333 -13.44 26.68 -5.16
CA GLY A 333 -12.06 26.22 -5.39
C GLY A 333 -11.83 24.82 -4.81
N GLY A 334 -12.32 24.57 -3.59
CA GLY A 334 -12.27 23.27 -2.94
C GLY A 334 -13.03 22.18 -3.70
N ILE A 335 -14.27 22.48 -4.14
CA ILE A 335 -15.09 21.53 -4.93
C ILE A 335 -14.40 21.20 -6.26
N PHE A 336 -13.99 22.22 -7.02
CA PHE A 336 -13.26 22.00 -8.28
C PHE A 336 -11.92 21.27 -8.05
N GLY A 337 -11.22 21.57 -6.96
CA GLY A 337 -10.01 20.87 -6.56
C GLY A 337 -10.26 19.39 -6.27
N ILE A 338 -11.36 19.05 -5.60
CA ILE A 338 -11.77 17.66 -5.34
C ILE A 338 -12.09 16.94 -6.65
N ILE A 339 -12.90 17.53 -7.52
CA ILE A 339 -13.28 16.93 -8.81
C ILE A 339 -12.02 16.67 -9.66
N LEU A 340 -11.14 17.66 -9.75
CA LEU A 340 -9.90 17.56 -10.52
C LEU A 340 -8.93 16.55 -9.89
N GLY A 341 -8.81 16.54 -8.56
CA GLY A 341 -7.98 15.59 -7.82
C GLY A 341 -8.45 14.14 -8.01
N ILE A 342 -9.76 13.88 -7.92
CA ILE A 342 -10.35 12.57 -8.18
C ILE A 342 -10.13 12.15 -9.65
N GLY A 343 -10.36 13.06 -10.59
CA GLY A 343 -10.16 12.79 -12.02
C GLY A 343 -8.71 12.45 -12.36
N LEU A 344 -7.75 13.20 -11.82
CA LEU A 344 -6.32 12.92 -12.00
C LEU A 344 -5.90 11.61 -11.32
N SER A 345 -6.40 11.33 -10.10
CA SER A 345 -6.14 10.06 -9.41
C SER A 345 -6.61 8.90 -10.25
N PHE A 346 -7.84 8.95 -10.74
CA PHE A 346 -8.40 7.91 -11.60
C PHE A 346 -7.55 7.68 -12.86
N ALA A 347 -7.12 8.76 -13.54
CA ALA A 347 -6.30 8.67 -14.74
C ALA A 347 -4.94 8.01 -14.45
N VAL A 348 -4.27 8.38 -13.36
CA VAL A 348 -2.97 7.80 -12.97
C VAL A 348 -3.11 6.34 -12.56
N GLU A 349 -4.13 6.00 -11.78
CA GLU A 349 -4.38 4.63 -11.31
C GLU A 349 -4.75 3.72 -12.48
N TYR A 350 -5.54 4.20 -13.44
CA TYR A 350 -5.90 3.47 -14.66
C TYR A 350 -4.65 3.14 -15.52
N VAL A 351 -3.79 4.14 -15.75
CA VAL A 351 -2.55 3.94 -16.53
C VAL A 351 -1.59 2.96 -15.84
N ARG A 352 -1.56 2.98 -14.50
CA ARG A 352 -0.68 2.09 -13.71
C ARG A 352 -1.29 0.72 -13.40
N GLY A 353 -2.53 0.45 -13.76
CA GLY A 353 -3.23 -0.79 -13.41
C GLY A 353 -3.42 -0.97 -11.90
N LEU A 354 -3.56 0.13 -11.16
CA LEU A 354 -3.83 0.13 -9.73
C LEU A 354 -5.34 0.09 -9.47
N PRO A 355 -5.80 -0.53 -8.38
CA PRO A 355 -7.20 -0.49 -7.99
C PRO A 355 -7.57 0.93 -7.58
N PHE A 356 -8.67 1.46 -8.12
CA PHE A 356 -9.15 2.79 -7.76
C PHE A 356 -9.52 2.87 -6.27
N SER A 357 -8.94 3.84 -5.57
CA SER A 357 -9.14 4.01 -4.13
C SER A 357 -9.12 5.46 -3.71
N ILE A 358 -10.31 6.01 -3.44
CA ILE A 358 -10.44 7.37 -2.88
C ILE A 358 -10.48 7.31 -1.37
N GLN A 359 -9.69 8.16 -0.73
CA GLN A 359 -9.74 8.37 0.70
C GLN A 359 -10.69 9.54 1.03
N LEU A 360 -11.94 9.23 1.36
CA LEU A 360 -12.97 10.24 1.67
C LEU A 360 -12.58 11.19 2.80
N SER A 361 -11.84 10.70 3.80
CA SER A 361 -11.32 11.52 4.90
C SER A 361 -10.37 12.62 4.39
N ALA A 362 -9.50 12.31 3.42
CA ALA A 362 -8.61 13.30 2.82
C ALA A 362 -9.38 14.37 2.03
N CYS A 363 -10.42 13.98 1.29
CA CYS A 363 -11.30 14.92 0.59
C CYS A 363 -12.00 15.87 1.56
N PHE A 364 -12.53 15.34 2.67
CA PHE A 364 -13.20 16.15 3.69
C PHE A 364 -12.25 17.12 4.38
N ILE A 365 -11.06 16.66 4.77
CA ILE A 365 -10.03 17.50 5.42
C ILE A 365 -9.60 18.62 4.47
N ALA A 366 -9.30 18.30 3.20
CA ALA A 366 -8.89 19.28 2.21
C ALA A 366 -9.99 20.33 1.94
N PHE A 367 -11.26 19.90 1.89
CA PHE A 367 -12.40 20.79 1.76
C PHE A 367 -12.54 21.73 2.97
N CYS A 368 -12.54 21.20 4.18
CA CYS A 368 -12.61 22.03 5.39
C CYS A 368 -11.48 23.03 5.47
N PHE A 369 -10.27 22.61 5.12
CA PHE A 369 -9.09 23.48 5.12
C PHE A 369 -9.20 24.58 4.07
N SER A 370 -9.72 24.31 2.87
CA SER A 370 -9.95 25.34 1.85
C SER A 370 -10.91 26.43 2.31
N VAL A 371 -12.00 26.04 2.99
CA VAL A 371 -12.98 27.01 3.54
C VAL A 371 -12.36 27.83 4.67
N LEU A 372 -11.58 27.21 5.56
CA LEU A 372 -10.87 27.92 6.64
C LEU A 372 -9.91 28.97 6.09
N VAL A 373 -9.17 28.67 5.02
CA VAL A 373 -8.29 29.63 4.33
C VAL A 373 -9.08 30.82 3.80
N GLY A 374 -10.24 30.58 3.19
CA GLY A 374 -11.11 31.65 2.70
C GLY A 374 -11.60 32.59 3.80
N ILE A 375 -12.00 32.03 4.93
CA ILE A 375 -12.43 32.81 6.10
C ILE A 375 -11.25 33.61 6.68
N PHE A 376 -10.08 33.00 6.84
CA PHE A 376 -8.90 33.61 7.42
C PHE A 376 -8.42 34.83 6.61
N PHE A 377 -8.23 34.62 5.30
CA PHE A 377 -7.75 35.71 4.42
C PHE A 377 -8.84 36.72 4.06
N GLY A 378 -10.11 36.35 4.13
CA GLY A 378 -11.25 37.23 3.95
C GLY A 378 -11.54 38.13 5.17
N LEU A 379 -11.08 37.73 6.36
CA LEU A 379 -11.40 38.41 7.62
C LEU A 379 -10.86 39.88 7.66
N SER A 380 -9.61 40.11 7.25
CA SER A 380 -8.98 41.44 7.27
C SER A 380 -9.71 42.43 6.38
N PRO A 381 -9.96 42.16 5.06
CA PRO A 381 -10.71 43.08 4.23
C PRO A 381 -12.18 43.24 4.66
N ALA A 382 -12.83 42.20 5.16
CA ALA A 382 -14.20 42.26 5.67
C ALA A 382 -14.31 43.19 6.90
N MET A 383 -13.35 43.10 7.82
CA MET A 383 -13.28 44.03 8.96
C MET A 383 -13.01 45.48 8.51
N SER A 384 -12.16 45.67 7.51
CA SER A 384 -11.89 47.00 6.95
C SER A 384 -13.16 47.62 6.34
N ALA A 385 -13.92 46.81 5.57
CA ALA A 385 -15.22 47.25 5.03
C ALA A 385 -16.23 47.61 6.13
N SER A 386 -16.27 46.83 7.20
CA SER A 386 -17.19 47.08 8.32
C SER A 386 -16.90 48.39 9.10
N LYS A 387 -15.66 48.86 9.09
CA LYS A 387 -15.21 50.06 9.79
C LYS A 387 -15.30 51.34 8.95
N LEU A 388 -15.65 51.27 7.66
CA LEU A 388 -15.79 52.46 6.79
C LEU A 388 -16.80 53.47 7.36
N ASP A 389 -16.44 54.76 7.40
CA ASP A 389 -17.33 55.83 7.77
C ASP A 389 -18.31 56.11 6.60
N PRO A 390 -19.65 56.11 6.85
CA PRO A 390 -20.64 56.35 5.83
C PRO A 390 -20.46 57.69 5.08
N VAL A 391 -20.06 58.76 5.80
CA VAL A 391 -19.86 60.10 5.22
C VAL A 391 -18.68 60.07 4.25
N VAL A 392 -17.55 59.50 4.66
CA VAL A 392 -16.35 59.38 3.83
C VAL A 392 -16.57 58.45 2.64
N ALA A 393 -17.35 57.38 2.84
CA ALA A 393 -17.67 56.42 1.76
C ALA A 393 -18.58 57.01 0.69
N LEU A 394 -19.46 57.91 1.02
CA LEU A 394 -20.36 58.60 0.08
C LEU A 394 -19.68 59.76 -0.66
N ALA A 395 -18.61 60.36 -0.09
CA ALA A 395 -17.86 61.47 -0.66
C ALA A 395 -16.72 61.00 -1.59
N SER A 396 -16.39 59.73 -1.63
CA SER A 396 -15.37 59.12 -2.45
C SER A 396 -16.00 58.44 -3.66
#